data_e94744a9b17317ed569ec4e465242b69
#
_entry.id   e94744a9b17317ed569ec4e465242b69
#
_cell.length_a   1.000
_cell.length_b   1.000
_cell.length_c   1.000
_cell.angle_alpha   90.00
_cell.angle_beta   90.00
_cell.angle_gamma   90.00
#
_symmetry.space_group_name_H-M   'P 1'
#
loop_
_entity.id
_entity.type
_entity.pdbx_description
1 polymer ?
#
loop_
_entity_poly.entity_id
_entity_poly.type
_entity_poly.pdbx_seq_one_letter_code
_entity_poly.pdbx_strand_id
1 'polypeptide(L)'
;MKDVVFEKCSWGSIKELFLFHHYLKSMPAGILACYELVNRNNFMDKLGGAVFSNGRIQYDKKYLEFSRLWLNDSLGKNSESWFVSKCVKELKKTFPTYEGIVTWADPKQGHNGKLYLACNFVYDGDSRKVKRFQGKNGMVYQRTATKEMKQIGEDTPKKRFIYYFDDKKREKLKNPPH
;
A
#
# COMPACT_ATOMS: atom_id res chain seq x y z
N MET A 1 15.45 13.20 -11.52
CA MET A 1 15.12 13.50 -10.10
C MET A 1 16.30 14.16 -9.36
N LYS A 2 16.93 15.18 -10.00
CA LYS A 2 18.08 15.87 -9.37
C LYS A 2 17.69 16.69 -8.13
N ASP A 3 16.47 17.18 -8.07
CA ASP A 3 16.01 18.10 -7.02
C ASP A 3 15.02 17.47 -6.04
N VAL A 4 15.09 16.15 -5.85
CA VAL A 4 14.21 15.40 -4.96
C VAL A 4 15.03 14.73 -3.87
N VAL A 5 14.59 14.89 -2.61
CA VAL A 5 15.15 14.22 -1.44
C VAL A 5 14.19 13.15 -0.97
N PHE A 6 14.72 11.94 -0.75
CA PHE A 6 14.01 10.82 -0.11
C PHE A 6 14.40 10.78 1.36
N GLU A 7 13.42 10.79 2.26
CA GLU A 7 13.70 10.71 3.69
C GLU A 7 12.61 9.96 4.46
N LYS A 8 12.98 9.47 5.64
CA LYS A 8 12.04 8.93 6.62
C LYS A 8 11.40 10.09 7.36
N CYS A 9 10.08 10.04 7.57
CA CYS A 9 9.33 11.10 8.22
C CYS A 9 8.38 10.58 9.29
N SER A 10 7.78 11.51 10.05
CA SER A 10 6.67 11.20 10.94
C SER A 10 5.37 11.05 10.14
N TRP A 11 4.39 10.31 10.70
CA TRP A 11 3.07 10.22 10.08
C TRP A 11 2.35 11.59 10.02
N GLY A 12 2.61 12.47 10.99
CA GLY A 12 2.09 13.83 11.03
C GLY A 12 2.56 14.67 9.85
N SER A 13 3.82 14.49 9.41
CA SER A 13 4.39 15.20 8.27
C SER A 13 3.66 14.97 6.95
N ILE A 14 3.15 13.75 6.73
CA ILE A 14 2.51 13.36 5.45
C ILE A 14 1.00 13.13 5.56
N LYS A 15 0.39 13.39 6.73
CA LYS A 15 -1.03 13.17 6.98
C LYS A 15 -1.90 13.93 5.98
N GLU A 16 -1.67 15.22 5.83
CA GLU A 16 -2.46 16.07 4.94
C GLU A 16 -2.35 15.64 3.49
N LEU A 17 -1.17 15.23 3.06
CA LEU A 17 -0.94 14.70 1.73
C LEU A 17 -1.90 13.56 1.37
N PHE A 18 -2.13 12.62 2.30
CA PHE A 18 -3.07 11.51 2.08
C PHE A 18 -4.54 11.90 2.29
N LEU A 19 -4.84 12.84 3.17
CA LEU A 19 -6.20 13.35 3.34
C LEU A 19 -6.70 14.10 2.09
N PHE A 20 -5.82 14.82 1.40
CA PHE A 20 -6.19 15.59 0.22
C PHE A 20 -6.09 14.79 -1.08
N HIS A 21 -5.04 14.00 -1.26
CA HIS A 21 -4.72 13.40 -2.56
C HIS A 21 -5.02 11.91 -2.67
N HIS A 22 -4.97 11.14 -1.58
CA HIS A 22 -5.23 9.71 -1.66
C HIS A 22 -6.74 9.42 -1.66
N TYR A 23 -7.20 8.50 -2.52
CA TYR A 23 -8.61 8.16 -2.69
C TYR A 23 -9.33 7.70 -1.40
N LEU A 24 -8.64 7.12 -0.44
CA LEU A 24 -9.21 6.73 0.85
C LEU A 24 -9.40 7.90 1.83
N LYS A 25 -8.81 9.06 1.58
CA LYS A 25 -8.92 10.26 2.42
C LYS A 25 -8.71 9.98 3.93
N SER A 26 -7.82 9.05 4.26
CA SER A 26 -7.59 8.64 5.66
C SER A 26 -6.21 8.05 5.84
N MET A 27 -5.70 8.12 7.07
CA MET A 27 -4.49 7.41 7.49
C MET A 27 -4.83 5.99 7.96
N PRO A 28 -3.94 5.01 7.74
CA PRO A 28 -4.12 3.66 8.29
C PRO A 28 -3.86 3.66 9.79
N ALA A 29 -4.38 2.64 10.48
CA ALA A 29 -4.01 2.35 11.86
C ALA A 29 -2.68 1.58 11.93
N GLY A 30 -2.01 1.63 13.10
CA GLY A 30 -0.80 0.83 13.34
C GLY A 30 0.38 1.18 12.46
N ILE A 31 0.60 2.48 12.20
CA ILE A 31 1.70 2.98 11.36
C ILE A 31 3.04 2.63 12.01
N LEU A 32 3.94 2.03 11.24
CA LEU A 32 5.30 1.64 11.64
C LEU A 32 6.38 2.49 10.97
N ALA A 33 6.18 2.87 9.72
CA ALA A 33 7.12 3.70 8.98
C ALA A 33 6.42 4.56 7.95
N CYS A 34 6.94 5.77 7.79
CA CYS A 34 6.57 6.72 6.74
C CYS A 34 7.81 7.21 6.03
N TYR A 35 7.68 7.41 4.73
CA TYR A 35 8.70 8.02 3.89
C TYR A 35 8.07 9.10 3.03
N GLU A 36 8.84 10.15 2.76
CA GLU A 36 8.41 11.24 1.91
C GLU A 36 9.44 11.59 0.84
N LEU A 37 8.94 12.22 -0.22
CA LEU A 37 9.74 12.90 -1.21
C LEU A 37 9.48 14.40 -1.07
N VAL A 38 10.54 15.17 -0.92
CA VAL A 38 10.46 16.62 -0.82
C VAL A 38 11.33 17.27 -1.89
N ASN A 39 10.97 18.48 -2.27
CA ASN A 39 11.77 19.30 -3.15
C ASN A 39 13.04 19.75 -2.41
N ARG A 40 14.22 19.51 -2.98
CA ARG A 40 15.52 19.88 -2.38
C ARG A 40 15.64 21.38 -2.09
N ASN A 41 15.03 22.20 -2.94
CA ASN A 41 15.10 23.65 -2.83
C ASN A 41 14.02 24.23 -1.91
N ASN A 42 13.00 23.43 -1.56
CA ASN A 42 11.92 23.81 -0.66
C ASN A 42 11.35 22.57 0.03
N PHE A 43 11.84 22.27 1.23
CA PHE A 43 11.42 21.10 2.02
C PHE A 43 9.94 21.11 2.47
N MET A 44 9.27 22.26 2.36
CA MET A 44 7.80 22.34 2.58
C MET A 44 7.01 21.81 1.38
N ASP A 45 7.62 21.75 0.21
CA ASP A 45 7.02 21.24 -1.02
C ASP A 45 7.15 19.71 -1.05
N LYS A 46 6.08 19.04 -0.63
CA LYS A 46 6.00 17.58 -0.55
C LYS A 46 5.54 17.00 -1.88
N LEU A 47 6.42 16.26 -2.49
CA LEU A 47 6.24 15.66 -3.81
C LEU A 47 5.67 14.24 -3.75
N GLY A 48 5.62 13.62 -2.57
CA GLY A 48 5.04 12.30 -2.42
C GLY A 48 5.24 11.70 -1.05
N GLY A 49 4.56 10.58 -0.80
CA GLY A 49 4.68 9.85 0.45
C GLY A 49 4.25 8.39 0.35
N ALA A 50 4.78 7.59 1.28
CA ALA A 50 4.42 6.19 1.46
C ALA A 50 4.24 5.88 2.95
N VAL A 51 3.23 5.06 3.27
CA VAL A 51 2.93 4.62 4.63
C VAL A 51 2.94 3.12 4.72
N PHE A 52 3.69 2.61 5.70
CA PHE A 52 3.75 1.20 6.05
C PHE A 52 3.22 1.00 7.47
N SER A 53 2.36 0.02 7.64
CA SER A 53 1.68 -0.27 8.90
C SER A 53 1.83 -1.74 9.29
N ASN A 54 1.39 -2.07 10.51
CA ASN A 54 1.20 -3.46 10.89
C ASN A 54 0.22 -4.12 9.93
N GLY A 55 0.59 -5.26 9.39
CA GLY A 55 -0.34 -6.09 8.63
C GLY A 55 -1.60 -6.36 9.45
N ARG A 56 -2.75 -6.42 8.80
CA ARG A 56 -4.00 -6.75 9.47
C ARG A 56 -3.85 -8.11 10.18
N ILE A 57 -4.28 -8.19 11.43
CA ILE A 57 -4.19 -9.38 12.29
C ILE A 57 -4.68 -10.67 11.59
N GLN A 58 -5.55 -10.53 10.60
CA GLN A 58 -6.14 -11.63 9.84
C GLN A 58 -5.25 -12.23 8.74
N TYR A 59 -4.15 -11.55 8.36
CA TYR A 59 -3.41 -11.89 7.14
C TYR A 59 -1.95 -12.28 7.31
N ASP A 60 -1.38 -12.13 8.45
CA ASP A 60 -0.02 -12.57 8.79
C ASP A 60 0.81 -11.44 9.43
N LYS A 61 1.04 -11.57 10.72
CA LYS A 61 1.91 -10.66 11.48
C LYS A 61 3.37 -10.63 11.00
N LYS A 62 3.71 -11.48 10.02
CA LYS A 62 5.06 -11.61 9.46
C LYS A 62 5.37 -10.58 8.38
N TYR A 63 4.36 -9.86 7.87
CA TYR A 63 4.53 -8.90 6.80
C TYR A 63 4.16 -7.49 7.26
N LEU A 64 4.96 -6.50 6.84
CA LEU A 64 4.54 -5.10 6.87
C LEU A 64 3.45 -4.89 5.81
N GLU A 65 2.43 -4.08 6.08
CA GLU A 65 1.45 -3.69 5.06
C GLU A 65 1.85 -2.37 4.41
N PHE A 66 2.05 -2.35 3.10
CA PHE A 66 2.19 -1.13 2.33
C PHE A 66 0.80 -0.53 2.11
N SER A 67 0.44 0.41 2.96
CA SER A 67 -0.94 0.87 3.15
C SER A 67 -1.33 2.06 2.30
N ARG A 68 -0.39 2.97 1.99
CA ARG A 68 -0.63 4.20 1.22
C ARG A 68 0.57 4.56 0.36
N LEU A 69 0.26 5.03 -0.85
CA LEU A 69 1.20 5.67 -1.76
C LEU A 69 0.49 6.83 -2.46
N TRP A 70 1.18 7.93 -2.54
CA TRP A 70 0.83 9.03 -3.44
C TRP A 70 2.10 9.77 -3.85
N LEU A 71 2.21 10.07 -5.14
CA LEU A 71 3.26 10.91 -5.71
C LEU A 71 2.62 11.96 -6.61
N ASN A 72 3.27 13.12 -6.67
CA ASN A 72 2.90 14.18 -7.60
C ASN A 72 3.28 13.77 -9.03
N ASP A 73 2.35 13.95 -9.97
CA ASP A 73 2.54 13.57 -11.39
C ASP A 73 3.71 14.33 -12.05
N SER A 74 4.11 15.49 -11.51
CA SER A 74 5.27 16.26 -11.97
C SER A 74 6.60 15.52 -11.87
N LEU A 75 6.68 14.48 -11.04
CA LEU A 75 7.91 13.67 -10.87
C LEU A 75 8.28 12.84 -12.10
N GLY A 76 7.36 12.67 -13.02
CA GLY A 76 7.59 11.97 -14.28
C GLY A 76 7.58 10.45 -14.18
N LYS A 77 7.87 9.81 -15.30
CA LYS A 77 7.79 8.36 -15.48
C LYS A 77 8.77 7.62 -14.55
N ASN A 78 8.33 6.48 -14.00
CA ASN A 78 9.08 5.58 -13.12
C ASN A 78 9.41 6.15 -11.72
N SER A 79 8.93 7.34 -11.36
CA SER A 79 9.14 7.91 -10.03
C SER A 79 8.56 7.04 -8.92
N GLU A 80 7.37 6.49 -9.13
CA GLU A 80 6.72 5.58 -8.17
C GLU A 80 7.56 4.32 -7.90
N SER A 81 8.01 3.63 -8.95
CA SER A 81 8.80 2.41 -8.79
C SER A 81 10.16 2.69 -8.16
N TRP A 82 10.78 3.80 -8.49
CA TRP A 82 12.01 4.25 -7.85
C TRP A 82 11.80 4.52 -6.35
N PHE A 83 10.74 5.27 -6.01
CA PHE A 83 10.42 5.60 -4.62
C PHE A 83 10.10 4.36 -3.78
N VAL A 84 9.23 3.49 -4.29
CA VAL A 84 8.88 2.22 -3.62
C VAL A 84 10.12 1.35 -3.41
N SER A 85 11.02 1.26 -4.39
CA SER A 85 12.27 0.51 -4.27
C SER A 85 13.19 1.07 -3.17
N LYS A 86 13.24 2.40 -3.00
CA LYS A 86 13.95 3.04 -1.88
C LYS A 86 13.33 2.69 -0.53
N CYS A 87 12.01 2.79 -0.42
CA CYS A 87 11.27 2.40 0.80
C CYS A 87 11.55 0.95 1.18
N VAL A 88 11.44 0.02 0.22
CA VAL A 88 11.69 -1.41 0.44
C VAL A 88 13.10 -1.66 0.97
N LYS A 89 14.11 -1.00 0.38
CA LYS A 89 15.51 -1.13 0.81
C LYS A 89 15.72 -0.69 2.25
N GLU A 90 15.10 0.42 2.67
CA GLU A 90 15.19 0.90 4.05
C GLU A 90 14.39 0.02 5.03
N LEU A 91 13.21 -0.45 4.63
CA LEU A 91 12.38 -1.33 5.45
C LEU A 91 13.06 -2.68 5.72
N LYS A 92 13.71 -3.28 4.72
CA LYS A 92 14.47 -4.54 4.88
C LYS A 92 15.57 -4.41 5.95
N LYS A 93 16.20 -3.23 6.07
CA LYS A 93 17.22 -2.97 7.11
C LYS A 93 16.59 -2.66 8.48
N THR A 94 15.50 -1.88 8.49
CA THR A 94 14.89 -1.39 9.74
C THR A 94 14.06 -2.46 10.44
N PHE A 95 13.47 -3.39 9.69
CA PHE A 95 12.56 -4.42 10.18
C PHE A 95 13.01 -5.84 9.79
N PRO A 96 14.21 -6.28 10.22
CA PRO A 96 14.79 -7.56 9.80
C PRO A 96 14.02 -8.80 10.28
N THR A 97 13.14 -8.64 11.26
CA THR A 97 12.29 -9.73 11.80
C THR A 97 11.04 -10.01 10.96
N TYR A 98 10.70 -9.10 10.03
CA TYR A 98 9.60 -9.32 9.10
C TYR A 98 10.07 -10.14 7.90
N GLU A 99 9.18 -10.99 7.37
CA GLU A 99 9.47 -11.79 6.16
C GLU A 99 9.36 -10.99 4.86
N GLY A 100 8.71 -9.80 4.91
CA GLY A 100 8.52 -8.97 3.74
C GLY A 100 7.43 -7.91 3.89
N ILE A 101 6.89 -7.49 2.75
CA ILE A 101 5.88 -6.44 2.64
C ILE A 101 4.71 -6.98 1.83
N VAL A 102 3.48 -6.87 2.35
CA VAL A 102 2.24 -7.17 1.63
C VAL A 102 1.55 -5.88 1.19
N THR A 103 0.92 -5.92 0.02
CA THR A 103 0.11 -4.79 -0.49
C THR A 103 -1.06 -5.29 -1.32
N TRP A 104 -1.99 -4.38 -1.60
CA TRP A 104 -3.23 -4.68 -2.29
C TRP A 104 -3.49 -3.67 -3.40
N ALA A 105 -3.60 -4.15 -4.64
CA ALA A 105 -4.11 -3.35 -5.76
C ALA A 105 -5.64 -3.44 -5.81
N ASP A 106 -6.30 -2.30 -5.92
CA ASP A 106 -7.76 -2.22 -6.02
C ASP A 106 -8.16 -1.96 -7.48
N PRO A 107 -8.71 -2.97 -8.20
CA PRO A 107 -9.12 -2.79 -9.60
C PRO A 107 -10.19 -1.72 -9.78
N LYS A 108 -11.03 -1.46 -8.78
CA LYS A 108 -12.05 -0.38 -8.85
C LYS A 108 -11.43 1.01 -8.94
N GLN A 109 -10.18 1.15 -8.47
CA GLN A 109 -9.40 2.39 -8.55
C GLN A 109 -8.48 2.42 -9.78
N GLY A 110 -8.65 1.49 -10.72
CA GLY A 110 -7.75 1.36 -11.88
C GLY A 110 -6.39 0.72 -11.54
N HIS A 111 -6.18 0.31 -10.30
CA HIS A 111 -4.91 -0.27 -9.85
C HIS A 111 -4.83 -1.74 -10.24
N ASN A 112 -4.03 -2.04 -11.25
CA ASN A 112 -3.85 -3.41 -11.76
C ASN A 112 -2.64 -4.15 -11.19
N GLY A 113 -1.84 -3.49 -10.35
CA GLY A 113 -0.64 -4.06 -9.72
C GLY A 113 0.66 -3.97 -10.54
N LYS A 114 0.65 -3.34 -11.73
CA LYS A 114 1.86 -3.17 -12.57
C LYS A 114 3.02 -2.52 -11.82
N LEU A 115 2.72 -1.52 -10.99
CA LEU A 115 3.72 -0.87 -10.13
C LEU A 115 4.42 -1.90 -9.23
N TYR A 116 3.67 -2.74 -8.56
CA TYR A 116 4.22 -3.73 -7.63
C TYR A 116 5.08 -4.76 -8.34
N LEU A 117 4.63 -5.25 -9.50
CA LEU A 117 5.45 -6.15 -10.34
C LEU A 117 6.76 -5.48 -10.78
N ALA A 118 6.72 -4.22 -11.18
CA ALA A 118 7.90 -3.43 -11.53
C ALA A 118 8.87 -3.24 -10.35
N CYS A 119 8.34 -3.28 -9.11
CA CYS A 119 9.13 -3.21 -7.87
C CYS A 119 9.52 -4.59 -7.32
N ASN A 120 9.42 -5.65 -8.11
CA ASN A 120 9.77 -7.02 -7.72
C ASN A 120 8.87 -7.66 -6.64
N PHE A 121 7.66 -7.18 -6.46
CA PHE A 121 6.65 -7.92 -5.72
C PHE A 121 6.16 -9.10 -6.55
N VAL A 122 5.74 -10.16 -5.88
CA VAL A 122 5.15 -11.35 -6.47
C VAL A 122 3.63 -11.28 -6.28
N TYR A 123 2.86 -11.58 -7.33
CA TYR A 123 1.41 -11.74 -7.20
C TYR A 123 1.10 -12.97 -6.36
N ASP A 124 0.23 -12.81 -5.37
CA ASP A 124 -0.08 -13.84 -4.37
C ASP A 124 -1.61 -14.12 -4.27
N GLY A 125 -2.30 -13.89 -5.36
CA GLY A 125 -3.72 -14.20 -5.50
C GLY A 125 -4.64 -13.02 -5.22
N ASP A 126 -5.94 -13.29 -5.25
CA ASP A 126 -6.99 -12.30 -5.05
C ASP A 126 -7.57 -12.40 -3.63
N SER A 127 -8.02 -11.28 -3.10
CA SER A 127 -8.79 -11.27 -1.86
C SER A 127 -10.14 -11.96 -2.06
N ARG A 128 -10.75 -12.42 -0.96
CA ARG A 128 -12.14 -12.90 -1.01
C ARG A 128 -13.07 -11.74 -1.39
N LYS A 129 -14.13 -12.07 -2.14
CA LYS A 129 -15.25 -11.15 -2.32
C LYS A 129 -15.87 -10.82 -0.98
N VAL A 130 -16.17 -9.56 -0.74
CA VAL A 130 -16.79 -9.08 0.49
C VAL A 130 -18.18 -8.55 0.18
N LYS A 131 -19.20 -9.14 0.80
CA LYS A 131 -20.58 -8.69 0.67
C LYS A 131 -20.75 -7.31 1.31
N ARG A 132 -21.53 -6.45 0.67
CA ARG A 132 -21.91 -5.14 1.16
C ARG A 132 -23.38 -5.17 1.59
N PHE A 133 -23.65 -4.59 2.74
CA PHE A 133 -24.98 -4.51 3.32
C PHE A 133 -25.34 -3.06 3.62
N GLN A 134 -26.57 -2.68 3.39
CA GLN A 134 -27.11 -1.38 3.77
C GLN A 134 -28.04 -1.54 4.96
N GLY A 135 -27.79 -0.79 6.04
CA GLY A 135 -28.69 -0.70 7.18
C GLY A 135 -29.86 0.25 6.93
N LYS A 136 -30.86 0.23 7.79
CA LYS A 136 -32.03 1.14 7.75
C LYS A 136 -31.65 2.64 7.79
N ASN A 137 -30.52 2.95 8.39
CA ASN A 137 -29.94 4.32 8.45
C ASN A 137 -29.22 4.74 7.15
N GLY A 138 -29.25 3.93 6.09
CA GLY A 138 -28.55 4.17 4.83
C GLY A 138 -27.06 3.89 4.85
N MET A 139 -26.46 3.60 6.01
CA MET A 139 -25.03 3.31 6.12
C MET A 139 -24.68 1.97 5.49
N VAL A 140 -23.50 1.90 4.86
CA VAL A 140 -22.99 0.69 4.21
C VAL A 140 -21.98 -0.01 5.11
N TYR A 141 -22.20 -1.30 5.33
CA TYR A 141 -21.38 -2.17 6.17
C TYR A 141 -20.75 -3.28 5.32
N GLN A 142 -19.55 -3.70 5.72
CA GLN A 142 -18.87 -4.85 5.13
C GLN A 142 -18.83 -6.00 6.14
N ARG A 143 -19.01 -7.24 5.65
CA ARG A 143 -18.83 -8.49 6.40
C ARG A 143 -19.82 -8.82 7.51
N THR A 144 -20.59 -7.87 8.00
CA THR A 144 -21.52 -8.12 9.11
C THR A 144 -22.92 -7.84 8.64
N ALA A 145 -23.74 -8.89 8.50
CA ALA A 145 -25.17 -8.76 8.25
C ALA A 145 -25.92 -8.97 9.56
N THR A 146 -26.82 -8.06 9.88
CA THR A 146 -27.89 -8.33 10.84
C THR A 146 -29.18 -8.66 10.07
N LYS A 147 -30.19 -9.23 10.73
CA LYS A 147 -31.48 -9.56 10.12
C LYS A 147 -32.19 -8.35 9.46
N GLU A 148 -31.75 -7.13 9.81
CA GLU A 148 -32.34 -5.89 9.30
C GLU A 148 -31.58 -5.23 8.15
N MET A 149 -30.48 -5.82 7.71
CA MET A 149 -29.62 -5.28 6.66
C MET A 149 -29.92 -5.94 5.32
N LYS A 150 -30.03 -5.13 4.27
CA LYS A 150 -30.21 -5.60 2.89
C LYS A 150 -28.85 -5.74 2.20
N GLN A 151 -28.58 -6.87 1.60
CA GLN A 151 -27.39 -7.02 0.74
C GLN A 151 -27.57 -6.15 -0.51
N ILE A 152 -26.61 -5.26 -0.78
CA ILE A 152 -26.62 -4.31 -1.90
C ILE A 152 -25.56 -4.61 -2.95
N GLY A 153 -24.74 -5.64 -2.74
CA GLY A 153 -23.73 -6.06 -3.69
C GLY A 153 -22.52 -6.73 -3.05
N GLU A 154 -21.44 -6.83 -3.85
CA GLU A 154 -20.17 -7.38 -3.43
C GLU A 154 -19.02 -6.44 -3.87
N ASP A 155 -17.97 -6.38 -3.07
CA ASP A 155 -16.74 -5.67 -3.47
C ASP A 155 -15.97 -6.52 -4.49
N THR A 156 -15.36 -5.84 -5.46
CA THR A 156 -14.40 -6.46 -6.39
C THR A 156 -13.19 -6.98 -5.58
N PRO A 157 -12.76 -8.22 -5.81
CA PRO A 157 -11.56 -8.73 -5.16
C PRO A 157 -10.36 -7.83 -5.46
N LYS A 158 -9.56 -7.59 -4.42
CA LYS A 158 -8.29 -6.88 -4.56
C LYS A 158 -7.18 -7.87 -4.85
N LYS A 159 -6.26 -7.50 -5.71
CA LYS A 159 -5.08 -8.30 -6.04
C LYS A 159 -4.03 -8.14 -4.96
N ARG A 160 -3.57 -9.25 -4.36
CA ARG A 160 -2.53 -9.27 -3.34
C ARG A 160 -1.16 -9.43 -3.96
N PHE A 161 -0.19 -8.68 -3.45
CA PHE A 161 1.21 -8.75 -3.85
C PHE A 161 2.09 -8.80 -2.62
N ILE A 162 3.17 -9.60 -2.67
CA ILE A 162 4.13 -9.73 -1.58
C ILE A 162 5.54 -9.48 -2.11
N TYR A 163 6.28 -8.61 -1.42
CA TYR A 163 7.72 -8.50 -1.57
C TYR A 163 8.39 -9.29 -0.45
N TYR A 164 9.06 -10.38 -0.78
CA TYR A 164 9.82 -11.16 0.19
C TYR A 164 11.19 -10.54 0.42
N PHE A 165 11.60 -10.40 1.70
CA PHE A 165 12.93 -9.93 2.06
C PHE A 165 14.02 -10.98 1.78
N ASP A 166 13.64 -12.26 1.75
CA ASP A 166 14.48 -13.34 1.26
C ASP A 166 14.51 -13.32 -0.28
N ASP A 167 15.67 -12.99 -0.83
CA ASP A 167 15.87 -12.86 -2.27
C ASP A 167 15.72 -14.21 -2.99
N LYS A 168 16.18 -15.33 -2.38
CA LYS A 168 16.05 -16.67 -2.96
C LYS A 168 14.60 -17.11 -3.05
N LYS A 169 13.83 -16.88 -1.98
CA LYS A 169 12.39 -17.16 -1.95
C LYS A 169 11.67 -16.34 -3.03
N ARG A 170 12.01 -15.06 -3.16
CA ARG A 170 11.40 -14.16 -4.15
C ARG A 170 11.68 -14.59 -5.58
N GLU A 171 12.93 -14.92 -5.91
CA GLU A 171 13.30 -15.35 -7.28
C GLU A 171 12.66 -16.70 -7.66
N LYS A 172 12.59 -17.65 -6.72
CA LYS A 172 11.88 -18.92 -6.93
C LYS A 172 10.41 -18.73 -7.27
N LEU A 173 9.72 -17.78 -6.63
CA LEU A 173 8.30 -17.52 -6.84
C LEU A 173 8.01 -16.70 -8.11
N LYS A 174 8.98 -15.93 -8.59
CA LYS A 174 8.88 -15.24 -9.88
C LYS A 174 9.04 -16.18 -11.07
N ASN A 175 9.91 -17.16 -10.92
CA ASN A 175 10.25 -18.13 -11.94
C ASN A 175 9.96 -19.55 -11.39
N PRO A 176 8.68 -19.94 -11.26
CA PRO A 176 8.35 -21.28 -10.79
C PRO A 176 8.96 -22.30 -11.76
N PRO A 177 9.55 -23.41 -11.27
CA PRO A 177 10.01 -24.47 -12.15
C PRO A 177 8.80 -25.00 -12.94
N HIS A 178 8.99 -25.16 -14.23
CA HIS A 178 8.01 -25.77 -15.14
C HIS A 178 7.77 -27.23 -14.81
#